data_9636e0ba81e219eea9dac476ac6a5b9b
#
_entry.id   9636e0ba81e219eea9dac476ac6a5b9b
#
_cell.length_a   1.000
_cell.length_b   1.000
_cell.length_c   1.000
_cell.angle_alpha   90.00
_cell.angle_beta   90.00
_cell.angle_gamma   90.00
#
_symmetry.space_group_name_H-M   'P 1'
#
loop_
_entity.id
_entity.type
_entity.pdbx_description
1 polymer ?
#
loop_
_entity_poly.entity_id
_entity_poly.type
_entity_poly.pdbx_seq_one_letter_code
_entity_poly.pdbx_strand_id
1 'polypeptide(L)'
;MNITLLDTAQKFLFADEREMQEAGLSTGTRGRMIRLRDLYNYWLAHPRLLDKDIVAEIIRRYRVGKSMAYEDLKVIKYCLGAMNQSTVEFERWQFRQRLDEAWNTARVNGDARAMAQLVNARGKFMRLAKDEAAAPD
;
A
#
# COMPACT_ATOMS: atom_id res chain seq x y z
N MET A 1 -3.56 -14.08 -10.38
CA MET A 1 -4.46 -13.16 -9.67
C MET A 1 -5.68 -12.84 -10.52
N ASN A 2 -6.80 -12.64 -9.91
CA ASN A 2 -8.05 -12.34 -10.61
C ASN A 2 -8.06 -10.88 -11.10
N ILE A 3 -8.03 -10.68 -12.41
CA ILE A 3 -8.04 -9.36 -13.04
C ILE A 3 -9.33 -8.61 -12.70
N THR A 4 -10.46 -9.32 -12.66
CA THR A 4 -11.75 -8.72 -12.31
C THR A 4 -11.74 -8.15 -10.89
N LEU A 5 -11.08 -8.83 -9.97
CA LEU A 5 -10.95 -8.35 -8.59
C LEU A 5 -10.11 -7.07 -8.53
N LEU A 6 -9.02 -7.01 -9.29
CA LEU A 6 -8.19 -5.80 -9.36
C LEU A 6 -8.97 -4.62 -9.93
N ASP A 7 -9.71 -4.83 -11.01
CA ASP A 7 -10.54 -3.79 -11.62
C ASP A 7 -11.62 -3.31 -10.66
N THR A 8 -12.26 -4.22 -9.97
CA THR A 8 -13.30 -3.89 -8.99
C THR A 8 -12.70 -3.08 -7.84
N ALA A 9 -11.54 -3.49 -7.34
CA ALA A 9 -10.87 -2.77 -6.26
C ALA A 9 -10.48 -1.36 -6.67
N GLN A 10 -9.96 -1.17 -7.89
CA GLN A 10 -9.63 0.16 -8.39
C GLN A 10 -10.84 1.10 -8.41
N LYS A 11 -11.98 0.58 -8.82
CA LYS A 11 -13.18 1.40 -8.96
C LYS A 11 -13.89 1.67 -7.64
N PHE A 12 -13.89 0.67 -6.74
CA PHE A 12 -14.81 0.68 -5.60
C PHE A 12 -14.12 0.65 -4.24
N LEU A 13 -12.79 0.66 -4.18
CA LEU A 13 -12.08 0.57 -2.90
C LEU A 13 -12.51 1.68 -1.93
N PHE A 14 -12.76 2.88 -2.45
CA PHE A 14 -13.19 4.03 -1.64
C PHE A 14 -14.64 4.44 -1.86
N ALA A 15 -15.40 3.63 -2.60
CA ALA A 15 -16.81 3.89 -2.82
C ALA A 15 -17.61 3.58 -1.55
N ASP A 16 -18.72 4.29 -1.35
CA ASP A 16 -19.61 3.95 -0.26
C ASP A 16 -20.47 2.73 -0.60
N GLU A 17 -21.16 2.21 0.38
CA GLU A 17 -21.95 0.99 0.21
C GLU A 17 -23.09 1.19 -0.81
N ARG A 18 -23.68 2.38 -0.83
CA ARG A 18 -24.75 2.70 -1.78
C ARG A 18 -24.25 2.67 -3.22
N GLU A 19 -23.08 3.27 -3.48
CA GLU A 19 -22.48 3.25 -4.80
C GLU A 19 -22.20 1.83 -5.28
N MET A 20 -21.70 0.97 -4.38
CA MET A 20 -21.45 -0.43 -4.69
C MET A 20 -22.75 -1.19 -4.98
N GLN A 21 -23.81 -0.93 -4.24
CA GLN A 21 -25.12 -1.53 -4.50
C GLN A 21 -25.69 -1.10 -5.85
N GLU A 22 -25.63 0.17 -6.16
CA GLU A 22 -26.12 0.73 -7.43
C GLU A 22 -25.34 0.16 -8.62
N ALA A 23 -24.05 -0.16 -8.43
CA ALA A 23 -23.22 -0.80 -9.44
C ALA A 23 -23.48 -2.30 -9.58
N GLY A 24 -24.33 -2.87 -8.74
CA GLY A 24 -24.70 -4.30 -8.83
C GLY A 24 -23.70 -5.25 -8.17
N LEU A 25 -22.85 -4.76 -7.28
CA LEU A 25 -21.91 -5.65 -6.58
C LEU A 25 -22.65 -6.54 -5.58
N SER A 26 -22.26 -7.82 -5.54
CA SER A 26 -22.82 -8.77 -4.59
C SER A 26 -22.45 -8.40 -3.15
N THR A 27 -23.23 -8.95 -2.19
CA THR A 27 -22.94 -8.75 -0.77
C THR A 27 -21.53 -9.19 -0.40
N GLY A 28 -21.08 -10.34 -0.94
CA GLY A 28 -19.72 -10.83 -0.69
C GLY A 28 -18.65 -9.90 -1.24
N THR A 29 -18.85 -9.38 -2.45
CA THR A 29 -17.90 -8.43 -3.08
C THR A 29 -17.87 -7.13 -2.30
N ARG A 30 -19.03 -6.60 -1.89
CA ARG A 30 -19.09 -5.38 -1.08
C ARG A 30 -18.33 -5.55 0.23
N GLY A 31 -18.55 -6.67 0.92
CA GLY A 31 -17.84 -6.99 2.16
C GLY A 31 -16.35 -7.07 1.96
N ARG A 32 -15.91 -7.65 0.84
CA ARG A 32 -14.49 -7.71 0.49
C ARG A 32 -13.89 -6.33 0.24
N MET A 33 -14.60 -5.44 -0.45
CA MET A 33 -14.13 -4.07 -0.70
C MET A 33 -13.97 -3.30 0.61
N ILE A 34 -14.92 -3.44 1.54
CA ILE A 34 -14.82 -2.82 2.86
C ILE A 34 -13.59 -3.35 3.61
N ARG A 35 -13.36 -4.67 3.59
CA ARG A 35 -12.19 -5.28 4.22
C ARG A 35 -10.89 -4.77 3.61
N LEU A 36 -10.80 -4.74 2.27
CA LEU A 36 -9.62 -4.25 1.57
C LEU A 36 -9.34 -2.79 1.88
N ARG A 37 -10.38 -1.95 1.97
CA ARG A 37 -10.22 -0.55 2.33
C ARG A 37 -9.67 -0.38 3.75
N ASP A 38 -10.18 -1.16 4.70
CA ASP A 38 -9.68 -1.13 6.06
C ASP A 38 -8.20 -1.52 6.13
N LEU A 39 -7.82 -2.55 5.38
CA LEU A 39 -6.42 -2.99 5.30
C LEU A 39 -5.53 -1.97 4.60
N TYR A 40 -6.03 -1.36 3.53
CA TYR A 40 -5.34 -0.29 2.84
C TYR A 40 -5.03 0.85 3.80
N ASN A 41 -6.02 1.32 4.54
CA ASN A 41 -5.86 2.40 5.50
C ASN A 41 -4.93 1.99 6.65
N TYR A 42 -5.04 0.75 7.10
CA TYR A 42 -4.17 0.21 8.16
C TYR A 42 -2.71 0.23 7.72
N TRP A 43 -2.42 -0.25 6.50
CA TRP A 43 -1.05 -0.25 6.01
C TRP A 43 -0.51 1.15 5.76
N LEU A 44 -1.33 2.07 5.25
CA LEU A 44 -0.94 3.47 5.13
C LEU A 44 -0.55 4.08 6.49
N ALA A 45 -1.27 3.73 7.54
CA ALA A 45 -0.99 4.19 8.89
C ALA A 45 0.23 3.50 9.52
N HIS A 46 0.62 2.32 9.01
CA HIS A 46 1.71 1.50 9.55
C HIS A 46 2.65 1.07 8.42
N PRO A 47 3.31 2.01 7.75
CA PRO A 47 4.04 1.71 6.50
C PRO A 47 5.29 0.85 6.69
N ARG A 48 5.75 0.65 7.93
CA ARG A 48 6.91 -0.19 8.21
C ARG A 48 6.59 -1.68 8.28
N LEU A 49 5.31 -2.05 8.32
CA LEU A 49 4.94 -3.45 8.41
C LEU A 49 5.33 -4.21 7.15
N LEU A 50 5.85 -5.41 7.35
CA LEU A 50 6.22 -6.30 6.27
C LEU A 50 5.00 -7.09 5.79
N ASP A 51 5.12 -7.71 4.62
CA ASP A 51 4.07 -8.55 4.04
C ASP A 51 3.53 -9.57 5.04
N LYS A 52 4.43 -10.27 5.75
CA LYS A 52 4.05 -11.28 6.74
C LYS A 52 3.21 -10.69 7.87
N ASP A 53 3.49 -9.45 8.26
CA ASP A 53 2.77 -8.78 9.34
C ASP A 53 1.35 -8.41 8.88
N ILE A 54 1.22 -7.96 7.66
CA ILE A 54 -0.08 -7.64 7.07
C ILE A 54 -0.91 -8.90 6.89
N VAL A 55 -0.32 -9.98 6.37
CA VAL A 55 -1.01 -11.27 6.23
C VAL A 55 -1.51 -11.78 7.59
N ALA A 56 -0.66 -11.72 8.61
CA ALA A 56 -1.05 -12.12 9.97
C ALA A 56 -2.21 -11.28 10.50
N GLU A 57 -2.19 -9.96 10.24
CA GLU A 57 -3.27 -9.06 10.65
C GLU A 57 -4.58 -9.37 9.92
N ILE A 58 -4.52 -9.67 8.63
CA ILE A 58 -5.70 -10.06 7.85
C ILE A 58 -6.34 -11.32 8.45
N ILE A 59 -5.53 -12.34 8.70
CA ILE A 59 -6.01 -13.61 9.25
C ILE A 59 -6.62 -13.39 10.64
N ARG A 60 -5.95 -12.64 11.48
CA ARG A 60 -6.40 -12.35 12.84
C ARG A 60 -7.71 -11.56 12.85
N ARG A 61 -7.77 -10.52 12.03
CA ARG A 61 -8.88 -9.56 12.06
C ARG A 61 -10.15 -10.12 11.41
N TYR A 62 -9.99 -10.84 10.31
CA TYR A 62 -11.13 -11.28 9.48
C TYR A 62 -11.34 -12.78 9.46
N ARG A 63 -10.46 -13.54 10.10
CA ARG A 63 -10.53 -15.00 10.20
C ARG A 63 -10.62 -15.69 8.83
N VAL A 64 -9.94 -15.14 7.84
CA VAL A 64 -9.83 -15.73 6.52
C VAL A 64 -8.65 -16.70 6.47
N GLY A 65 -8.66 -17.59 5.47
CA GLY A 65 -7.55 -18.52 5.24
C GLY A 65 -6.32 -17.81 4.69
N LYS A 66 -5.19 -18.50 4.75
CA LYS A 66 -3.90 -17.98 4.30
C LYS A 66 -3.90 -17.58 2.82
N SER A 67 -4.52 -18.40 1.95
CA SER A 67 -4.61 -18.09 0.52
C SER A 67 -5.37 -16.81 0.26
N MET A 68 -6.49 -16.63 0.95
CA MET A 68 -7.29 -15.41 0.84
C MET A 68 -6.51 -14.20 1.34
N ALA A 69 -5.79 -14.35 2.45
CA ALA A 69 -5.00 -13.26 3.01
C ALA A 69 -3.90 -12.81 2.06
N TYR A 70 -3.20 -13.74 1.41
CA TYR A 70 -2.19 -13.40 0.41
C TYR A 70 -2.79 -12.76 -0.84
N GLU A 71 -3.97 -13.18 -1.25
CA GLU A 71 -4.67 -12.55 -2.38
C GLU A 71 -5.08 -11.11 -2.03
N ASP A 72 -5.62 -10.88 -0.85
CA ASP A 72 -5.93 -9.54 -0.36
C ASP A 72 -4.68 -8.66 -0.33
N LEU A 73 -3.56 -9.21 0.15
CA LEU A 73 -2.28 -8.50 0.17
C LEU A 73 -1.86 -8.03 -1.24
N LYS A 74 -1.96 -8.91 -2.23
CA LYS A 74 -1.62 -8.56 -3.62
C LYS A 74 -2.49 -7.44 -4.16
N VAL A 75 -3.78 -7.47 -3.86
CA VAL A 75 -4.72 -6.42 -4.29
C VAL A 75 -4.34 -5.08 -3.66
N ILE A 76 -4.05 -5.08 -2.37
CA ILE A 76 -3.66 -3.86 -1.65
C ILE A 76 -2.34 -3.30 -2.20
N LYS A 77 -1.35 -4.15 -2.44
CA LYS A 77 -0.09 -3.73 -3.05
C LYS A 77 -0.30 -3.05 -4.40
N TYR A 78 -1.14 -3.65 -5.21
CA TYR A 78 -1.48 -3.10 -6.51
C TYR A 78 -2.10 -1.71 -6.37
N CYS A 79 -3.03 -1.54 -5.45
CA CYS A 79 -3.68 -0.25 -5.21
C CYS A 79 -2.75 0.80 -4.62
N LEU A 80 -1.83 0.39 -3.73
CA LEU A 80 -0.86 1.31 -3.10
C LEU A 80 0.27 1.70 -4.04
N GLY A 81 0.72 0.75 -4.85
CA GLY A 81 1.93 0.95 -5.65
C GLY A 81 1.72 1.73 -6.91
N ALA A 82 0.72 1.44 -7.60
CA ALA A 82 0.21 2.04 -8.82
C ALA A 82 -0.33 0.94 -9.71
N MET A 83 -1.07 1.34 -10.60
CA MET A 83 -1.99 0.52 -11.34
C MET A 83 -1.34 -0.47 -12.31
N ASN A 84 -0.09 -0.25 -12.72
CA ASN A 84 0.50 -1.04 -13.80
C ASN A 84 1.75 -1.82 -13.40
N GLN A 85 2.47 -1.40 -12.38
CA GLN A 85 3.77 -1.98 -12.00
C GLN A 85 3.87 -2.11 -10.51
N SER A 86 2.93 -2.81 -9.97
CA SER A 86 2.64 -2.81 -8.54
C SER A 86 3.84 -3.10 -7.65
N THR A 87 4.73 -4.03 -8.04
CA THR A 87 5.83 -4.43 -7.16
C THR A 87 6.86 -3.30 -6.98
N VAL A 88 7.37 -2.75 -8.09
CA VAL A 88 8.40 -1.69 -8.03
C VAL A 88 7.85 -0.43 -7.39
N GLU A 89 6.67 -0.03 -7.80
CA GLU A 89 6.07 1.21 -7.31
C GLU A 89 5.59 1.09 -5.87
N PHE A 90 5.14 -0.09 -5.47
CA PHE A 90 4.86 -0.37 -4.07
C PHE A 90 6.13 -0.27 -3.23
N GLU A 91 7.25 -0.84 -3.69
CA GLU A 91 8.53 -0.75 -2.99
C GLU A 91 9.01 0.69 -2.86
N ARG A 92 8.85 1.50 -3.91
CA ARG A 92 9.16 2.94 -3.87
C ARG A 92 8.29 3.68 -2.87
N TRP A 93 7.00 3.41 -2.87
CA TRP A 93 6.07 3.99 -1.91
C TRP A 93 6.48 3.63 -0.48
N GLN A 94 6.74 2.35 -0.23
CA GLN A 94 7.12 1.86 1.08
C GLN A 94 8.45 2.46 1.55
N PHE A 95 9.43 2.55 0.66
CA PHE A 95 10.72 3.17 0.96
C PHE A 95 10.56 4.64 1.35
N ARG A 96 9.76 5.38 0.61
CA ARG A 96 9.48 6.79 0.91
C ARG A 96 8.80 6.94 2.28
N GLN A 97 7.84 6.07 2.59
CA GLN A 97 7.18 6.11 3.89
C GLN A 97 8.16 5.83 5.03
N ARG A 98 9.07 4.88 4.83
CA ARG A 98 10.12 4.58 5.80
C ARG A 98 11.07 5.75 6.01
N LEU A 99 11.44 6.44 4.95
CA LEU A 99 12.28 7.64 5.04
C LEU A 99 11.59 8.74 5.84
N ASP A 100 10.32 9.01 5.54
CA ASP A 100 9.56 10.04 6.24
C ASP A 100 9.42 9.72 7.73
N GLU A 101 9.18 8.47 8.06
CA GLU A 101 9.06 8.03 9.44
C GLU A 101 10.40 8.13 10.19
N ALA A 102 11.50 7.70 9.55
CA ALA A 102 12.83 7.81 10.12
C ALA A 102 13.21 9.29 10.35
N TRP A 103 12.85 10.16 9.41
CA TRP A 103 13.05 11.61 9.56
C TRP A 103 12.31 12.15 10.77
N ASN A 104 11.04 11.79 10.93
CA ASN A 104 10.24 12.23 12.08
C ASN A 104 10.84 11.76 13.40
N THR A 105 11.31 10.51 13.46
CA THR A 105 11.97 9.97 14.63
C THR A 105 13.25 10.72 14.95
N ALA A 106 14.10 10.95 13.94
CA ALA A 106 15.35 11.70 14.11
C ALA A 106 15.09 13.14 14.57
N ARG A 107 14.08 13.79 14.00
CA ARG A 107 13.70 15.16 14.36
C ARG A 107 13.22 15.24 15.79
N VAL A 108 12.36 14.33 16.23
CA VAL A 108 11.85 14.28 17.60
C VAL A 108 12.98 14.05 18.60
N ASN A 109 13.95 13.20 18.24
CA ASN A 109 15.09 12.89 19.11
C ASN A 109 16.23 13.93 19.01
N GLY A 110 16.11 14.92 18.13
CA GLY A 110 17.15 15.93 17.94
C GLY A 110 18.43 15.38 17.35
N ASP A 111 18.37 14.30 16.58
CA ASP A 111 19.54 13.63 16.00
C ASP A 111 19.92 14.28 14.66
N ALA A 112 20.77 15.32 14.73
CA ALA A 112 21.18 16.08 13.56
C ALA A 112 21.95 15.22 12.54
N ARG A 113 22.75 14.26 13.01
CA ARG A 113 23.52 13.37 12.14
C ARG A 113 22.60 12.45 11.35
N ALA A 114 21.63 11.83 12.02
CA ALA A 114 20.64 11.00 11.35
C ALA A 114 19.82 11.80 10.35
N MET A 115 19.42 13.02 10.70
CA MET A 115 18.71 13.92 9.80
C MET A 115 19.50 14.22 8.53
N ALA A 116 20.81 14.51 8.65
CA ALA A 116 21.65 14.76 7.50
C ALA A 116 21.77 13.52 6.60
N GLN A 117 21.92 12.34 7.19
CA GLN A 117 21.99 11.08 6.44
C GLN A 117 20.67 10.80 5.69
N LEU A 118 19.53 11.08 6.31
CA LEU A 118 18.23 10.88 5.70
C LEU A 118 17.97 11.87 4.55
N VAL A 119 18.40 13.10 4.68
CA VAL A 119 18.33 14.09 3.58
C VAL A 119 19.11 13.58 2.37
N ASN A 120 20.32 13.05 2.58
CA ASN A 120 21.12 12.49 1.50
C ASN A 120 20.46 11.28 0.87
N ALA A 121 19.90 10.38 1.67
CA ALA A 121 19.18 9.18 1.18
C ALA A 121 17.98 9.59 0.34
N ARG A 122 17.20 10.56 0.80
CA ARG A 122 16.04 11.07 0.09
C ARG A 122 16.44 11.70 -1.25
N GLY A 123 17.52 12.49 -1.26
CA GLY A 123 18.02 13.10 -2.46
C GLY A 123 18.43 12.06 -3.52
N LYS A 124 19.10 10.99 -3.10
CA LYS A 124 19.46 9.88 -3.99
C LYS A 124 18.23 9.18 -4.54
N PHE A 125 17.25 8.91 -3.69
CA PHE A 125 15.99 8.28 -4.10
C PHE A 125 15.27 9.14 -5.14
N MET A 126 15.14 10.43 -4.91
CA MET A 126 14.47 11.34 -5.83
C MET A 126 15.18 11.43 -7.18
N ARG A 127 16.51 11.41 -7.19
CA ARG A 127 17.30 11.42 -8.43
C ARG A 127 17.09 10.14 -9.22
N LEU A 128 17.13 8.99 -8.56
CA LEU A 128 16.89 7.70 -9.21
C LEU A 128 15.49 7.63 -9.83
N ALA A 129 14.47 8.07 -9.10
CA ALA A 129 13.11 8.12 -9.61
C ALA A 129 12.98 9.04 -10.82
N LYS A 130 13.66 10.19 -10.81
CA LYS A 130 13.68 11.13 -11.93
C LYS A 130 14.39 10.54 -13.15
N ASP A 131 15.52 9.89 -12.94
CA ASP A 131 16.28 9.26 -14.03
C ASP A 131 15.47 8.15 -14.69
N GLU A 132 14.80 7.32 -13.92
CA GLU A 132 13.93 6.29 -14.47
C GLU A 132 12.76 6.88 -15.25
N ALA A 133 12.14 7.94 -14.76
CA ALA A 133 11.04 8.61 -15.44
C ALA A 133 11.48 9.25 -16.75
N ALA A 134 12.75 9.69 -16.86
CA ALA A 134 13.32 10.29 -18.05
C ALA A 134 13.94 9.27 -19.02
N ALA A 135 14.08 8.01 -18.59
CA ALA A 135 14.69 6.98 -19.43
C ALA A 135 13.81 6.69 -20.65
N PRO A 136 14.40 6.55 -21.86
CA PRO A 136 13.64 6.16 -23.03
C PRO A 136 13.13 4.72 -22.88
N ASP A 137 11.97 4.47 -23.43
CA ASP A 137 11.36 3.14 -23.44
C ASP A 137 12.15 2.15 -24.33
#